data_4096ddf034742805d76e0cfce2004615
#
_entry.id   4096ddf034742805d76e0cfce2004615
#
_cell.length_a   1.000
_cell.length_b   1.000
_cell.length_c   1.000
_cell.angle_alpha   90.00
_cell.angle_beta   90.00
_cell.angle_gamma   90.00
#
_symmetry.space_group_name_H-M   'P 1'
#
loop_
_entity.id
_entity.type
_entity.pdbx_description
1 polymer ?
#
loop_
_entity_poly.entity_id
_entity_poly.type
_entity_poly.pdbx_seq_one_letter_code
_entity_poly.pdbx_strand_id
1 'polypeptide(L)'
;IGVSGGVDSGVVSTLCAMTGLKVLALEMPIRQQKDQASRALEHIEFLKNKFPNVEGFSVDLNEPFEALYNTFDVKDDEFPAEKLAFANTRSRLRMLTLYYYGQINGLLVCGTGNKVEDFGIGFYTKYGDGGVDVSPIADLYKTEVYALARALDLPESIKNAIPTDGLWDVDR
;
A
#
# COMPACT_ATOMS: atom_id res chain seq x y z
N ILE A 1 -0.22 5.85 6.53
CA ILE A 1 0.09 4.55 5.93
C ILE A 1 -0.86 4.23 4.78
N GLY A 2 -0.35 3.63 3.69
CA GLY A 2 -1.15 3.06 2.60
C GLY A 2 -1.69 1.66 2.97
N VAL A 3 -2.97 1.40 2.68
CA VAL A 3 -3.62 0.10 2.89
C VAL A 3 -4.02 -0.46 1.53
N SER A 4 -3.35 -1.54 1.12
CA SER A 4 -3.54 -2.17 -0.21
C SER A 4 -4.54 -3.33 -0.22
N GLY A 5 -5.00 -3.78 0.95
CA GLY A 5 -5.76 -5.02 1.10
C GLY A 5 -4.91 -6.30 1.11
N GLY A 6 -3.58 -6.16 1.13
CA GLY A 6 -2.62 -7.27 1.32
C GLY A 6 -2.22 -7.42 2.79
N VAL A 7 -1.62 -8.59 3.11
CA VAL A 7 -1.26 -8.96 4.49
C VAL A 7 -0.24 -8.01 5.13
N ASP A 8 0.76 -7.54 4.36
CA ASP A 8 1.80 -6.64 4.90
C ASP A 8 1.19 -5.31 5.35
N SER A 9 0.43 -4.65 4.49
CA SER A 9 -0.26 -3.40 4.84
C SER A 9 -1.26 -3.58 5.98
N GLY A 10 -1.93 -4.74 6.04
CA GLY A 10 -2.84 -5.11 7.13
C GLY A 10 -2.11 -5.23 8.47
N VAL A 11 -0.98 -5.93 8.51
CA VAL A 11 -0.17 -6.07 9.72
C VAL A 11 0.39 -4.71 10.15
N VAL A 12 1.05 -3.98 9.26
CA VAL A 12 1.69 -2.69 9.63
C VAL A 12 0.66 -1.68 10.11
N SER A 13 -0.48 -1.54 9.43
CA SER A 13 -1.51 -0.59 9.85
C SER A 13 -2.10 -0.94 11.23
N THR A 14 -2.23 -2.24 11.53
CA THR A 14 -2.67 -2.71 12.85
C THR A 14 -1.61 -2.43 13.93
N LEU A 15 -0.32 -2.68 13.64
CA LEU A 15 0.77 -2.35 14.55
C LEU A 15 0.82 -0.84 14.83
N CYS A 16 0.67 0.00 13.80
CA CYS A 16 0.57 1.45 13.96
C CYS A 16 -0.61 1.83 14.86
N ALA A 17 -1.79 1.24 14.66
CA ALA A 17 -2.98 1.51 15.47
C ALA A 17 -2.77 1.14 16.95
N MET A 18 -2.07 0.04 17.23
CA MET A 18 -1.76 -0.41 18.61
C MET A 18 -0.84 0.53 19.38
N THR A 19 -0.12 1.43 18.70
CA THR A 19 0.72 2.44 19.39
C THR A 19 -0.09 3.45 20.19
N GLY A 20 -1.37 3.61 19.92
CA GLY A 20 -2.24 4.65 20.48
C GLY A 20 -2.00 6.05 19.88
N LEU A 21 -1.00 6.23 19.02
CA LEU A 21 -0.76 7.47 18.29
C LEU A 21 -1.76 7.62 17.15
N LYS A 22 -2.02 8.88 16.71
CA LYS A 22 -2.88 9.14 15.56
C LYS A 22 -2.38 8.39 14.33
N VAL A 23 -3.26 7.62 13.69
CA VAL A 23 -3.00 6.89 12.44
C VAL A 23 -3.96 7.35 11.37
N LEU A 24 -3.43 7.66 10.20
CA LEU A 24 -4.19 7.91 8.99
C LEU A 24 -3.96 6.76 8.01
N ALA A 25 -4.99 5.96 7.77
CA ALA A 25 -4.97 4.81 6.88
C ALA A 25 -5.63 5.16 5.53
N LEU A 26 -4.88 5.12 4.44
CA LEU A 26 -5.34 5.52 3.12
C LEU A 26 -5.40 4.34 2.16
N GLU A 27 -6.56 4.11 1.57
CA GLU A 27 -6.71 3.32 0.36
C GLU A 27 -6.52 4.24 -0.85
N MET A 28 -5.71 3.83 -1.83
CA MET A 28 -5.30 4.67 -2.96
C MET A 28 -5.39 3.89 -4.27
N PRO A 29 -6.58 3.71 -4.84
CA PRO A 29 -6.78 2.90 -6.04
C PRO A 29 -6.21 3.60 -7.28
N ILE A 30 -5.50 2.80 -8.13
CA ILE A 30 -5.06 3.17 -9.47
C ILE A 30 -5.25 1.95 -10.35
N ARG A 31 -6.30 1.91 -11.16
CA ARG A 31 -6.67 0.78 -12.04
C ARG A 31 -6.67 -0.56 -11.30
N GLN A 32 -7.05 -0.56 -10.03
CA GLN A 32 -7.04 -1.74 -9.18
C GLN A 32 -8.29 -2.60 -9.38
N GLN A 33 -8.15 -3.91 -9.14
CA GLN A 33 -9.29 -4.82 -9.08
C GLN A 33 -10.24 -4.44 -7.94
N LYS A 34 -11.55 -4.57 -8.19
CA LYS A 34 -12.60 -4.20 -7.23
C LYS A 34 -12.50 -4.97 -5.90
N ASP A 35 -12.04 -6.23 -5.94
CA ASP A 35 -11.88 -7.05 -4.74
C ASP A 35 -10.71 -6.59 -3.86
N GLN A 36 -9.61 -6.09 -4.44
CA GLN A 36 -8.50 -5.51 -3.66
C GLN A 36 -8.92 -4.21 -2.96
N ALA A 37 -9.58 -3.31 -3.68
CA ALA A 37 -10.12 -2.08 -3.11
C ALA A 37 -11.13 -2.39 -1.99
N SER A 38 -12.00 -3.37 -2.19
CA SER A 38 -12.98 -3.82 -1.19
C SER A 38 -12.30 -4.34 0.08
N ARG A 39 -11.25 -5.18 -0.04
CA ARG A 39 -10.48 -5.69 1.12
C ARG A 39 -9.76 -4.57 1.88
N ALA A 40 -9.20 -3.59 1.16
CA ALA A 40 -8.54 -2.46 1.78
C ALA A 40 -9.52 -1.62 2.63
N LEU A 41 -10.70 -1.32 2.09
CA LEU A 41 -11.74 -0.59 2.81
C LEU A 41 -12.31 -1.39 3.99
N GLU A 42 -12.55 -2.70 3.83
CA GLU A 42 -12.94 -3.59 4.93
C GLU A 42 -11.94 -3.53 6.08
N HIS A 43 -10.65 -3.58 5.77
CA HIS A 43 -9.60 -3.51 6.79
C HIS A 43 -9.54 -2.13 7.46
N ILE A 44 -9.70 -1.05 6.72
CA ILE A 44 -9.78 0.31 7.28
C ILE A 44 -10.96 0.40 8.27
N GLU A 45 -12.13 -0.10 7.91
CA GLU A 45 -13.29 -0.10 8.81
C GLU A 45 -13.06 -1.00 10.04
N PHE A 46 -12.42 -2.16 9.88
CA PHE A 46 -11.99 -3.00 11.01
C PHE A 46 -11.08 -2.22 11.98
N LEU A 47 -10.09 -1.48 11.47
CA LEU A 47 -9.20 -0.67 12.29
C LEU A 47 -9.96 0.45 13.03
N LYS A 48 -10.80 1.20 12.33
CA LYS A 48 -11.62 2.30 12.92
C LYS A 48 -12.54 1.80 14.03
N ASN A 49 -13.12 0.62 13.86
CA ASN A 49 -14.01 0.03 14.88
C ASN A 49 -13.24 -0.47 16.12
N LYS A 50 -11.99 -0.93 15.94
CA LYS A 50 -11.18 -1.51 17.00
C LYS A 50 -10.30 -0.48 17.73
N PHE A 51 -9.89 0.58 17.04
CA PHE A 51 -8.90 1.55 17.52
C PHE A 51 -9.40 2.99 17.35
N PRO A 52 -9.68 3.74 18.44
CA PRO A 52 -10.24 5.08 18.36
C PRO A 52 -9.25 6.14 17.82
N ASN A 53 -7.97 5.81 17.73
CA ASN A 53 -6.90 6.65 17.21
C ASN A 53 -6.70 6.52 15.69
N VAL A 54 -7.52 5.71 15.00
CA VAL A 54 -7.43 5.49 13.56
C VAL A 54 -8.50 6.29 12.82
N GLU A 55 -8.06 7.10 11.87
CA GLU A 55 -8.87 7.68 10.82
C GLU A 55 -8.49 7.01 9.48
N GLY A 56 -9.43 6.91 8.54
CA GLY A 56 -9.08 6.37 7.23
C GLY A 56 -10.17 6.59 6.19
N PHE A 57 -9.73 6.71 4.93
CA PHE A 57 -10.58 6.94 3.77
C PHE A 57 -9.86 6.55 2.47
N SER A 58 -10.61 6.55 1.37
CA SER A 58 -10.09 6.35 0.01
C SER A 58 -9.69 7.68 -0.63
N VAL A 59 -8.58 7.67 -1.35
CA VAL A 59 -8.11 8.73 -2.23
C VAL A 59 -7.98 8.16 -3.64
N ASP A 60 -8.97 8.37 -4.47
CA ASP A 60 -8.95 7.89 -5.86
C ASP A 60 -7.86 8.59 -6.67
N LEU A 61 -6.88 7.83 -7.12
CA LEU A 61 -5.75 8.29 -7.92
C LEU A 61 -5.85 7.89 -9.41
N ASN A 62 -7.01 7.42 -9.87
CA ASN A 62 -7.21 7.05 -11.27
C ASN A 62 -7.07 8.28 -12.18
N GLU A 63 -7.81 9.34 -11.93
CA GLU A 63 -7.75 10.56 -12.76
C GLU A 63 -6.35 11.19 -12.82
N PRO A 64 -5.63 11.42 -11.69
CA PRO A 64 -4.25 11.88 -11.72
C PRO A 64 -3.31 10.95 -12.50
N PHE A 65 -3.47 9.63 -12.36
CA PHE A 65 -2.66 8.67 -13.10
C PHE A 65 -2.94 8.73 -14.61
N GLU A 66 -4.20 8.80 -15.03
CA GLU A 66 -4.58 8.95 -16.45
C GLU A 66 -4.04 10.26 -17.05
N ALA A 67 -4.05 11.34 -16.28
CA ALA A 67 -3.46 12.61 -16.73
C ALA A 67 -1.95 12.48 -17.01
N LEU A 68 -1.21 11.79 -16.11
CA LEU A 68 0.21 11.49 -16.33
C LEU A 68 0.42 10.56 -17.51
N TYR A 69 -0.37 9.49 -17.60
CA TYR A 69 -0.31 8.52 -18.70
C TYR A 69 -0.48 9.21 -20.06
N ASN A 70 -1.46 10.11 -20.19
CA ASN A 70 -1.72 10.86 -21.40
C ASN A 70 -0.69 11.98 -21.70
N THR A 71 0.10 12.38 -20.70
CA THR A 71 1.16 13.38 -20.85
C THR A 71 2.43 12.77 -21.43
N PHE A 72 2.68 11.50 -21.14
CA PHE A 72 3.86 10.80 -21.64
C PHE A 72 3.64 10.34 -23.08
N ASP A 73 4.71 10.40 -23.89
CA ASP A 73 4.70 9.89 -25.28
C ASP A 73 4.85 8.36 -25.25
N VAL A 74 3.75 7.69 -24.93
CA VAL A 74 3.70 6.22 -24.85
C VAL A 74 3.72 5.65 -26.26
N LYS A 75 4.78 4.91 -26.61
CA LYS A 75 4.94 4.31 -27.94
C LYS A 75 4.35 2.92 -28.02
N ASP A 76 4.52 2.15 -26.97
CA ASP A 76 4.03 0.77 -26.88
C ASP A 76 3.85 0.40 -25.41
N ASP A 77 2.61 0.47 -24.91
CA ASP A 77 2.28 0.16 -23.51
C ASP A 77 2.42 -1.35 -23.17
N GLU A 78 2.62 -2.20 -24.16
CA GLU A 78 2.97 -3.62 -23.98
C GLU A 78 4.47 -3.85 -23.85
N PHE A 79 5.31 -2.85 -24.20
CA PHE A 79 6.76 -2.98 -24.07
C PHE A 79 7.17 -3.07 -22.57
N PRO A 80 7.97 -4.08 -22.19
CA PRO A 80 8.25 -4.37 -20.77
C PRO A 80 8.81 -3.19 -19.99
N ALA A 81 9.64 -2.34 -20.62
CA ALA A 81 10.21 -1.17 -19.96
C ALA A 81 9.16 -0.07 -19.70
N GLU A 82 8.20 0.14 -20.59
CA GLU A 82 7.10 1.09 -20.39
C GLU A 82 6.12 0.58 -19.35
N LYS A 83 5.77 -0.71 -19.36
CA LYS A 83 4.98 -1.33 -18.30
C LYS A 83 5.62 -1.11 -16.92
N LEU A 84 6.91 -1.38 -16.77
CA LEU A 84 7.63 -1.17 -15.52
C LEU A 84 7.68 0.31 -15.11
N ALA A 85 7.87 1.21 -16.09
CA ALA A 85 7.85 2.65 -15.83
C ALA A 85 6.50 3.11 -15.27
N PHE A 86 5.38 2.61 -15.80
CA PHE A 86 4.04 2.92 -15.30
C PHE A 86 3.75 2.26 -13.95
N ALA A 87 4.18 1.03 -13.72
CA ALA A 87 4.11 0.40 -12.39
C ALA A 87 4.84 1.26 -11.35
N ASN A 88 6.05 1.70 -11.63
CA ASN A 88 6.81 2.61 -10.77
C ASN A 88 6.14 3.99 -10.62
N THR A 89 5.47 4.49 -11.66
CA THR A 89 4.72 5.75 -11.59
C THR A 89 3.53 5.65 -10.63
N ARG A 90 2.80 4.52 -10.62
CA ARG A 90 1.73 4.26 -9.65
C ARG A 90 2.26 4.27 -8.22
N SER A 91 3.39 3.58 -7.97
CA SER A 91 4.01 3.53 -6.65
C SER A 91 4.44 4.94 -6.17
N ARG A 92 5.05 5.75 -7.06
CA ARG A 92 5.46 7.13 -6.74
C ARG A 92 4.29 8.08 -6.50
N LEU A 93 3.18 7.91 -7.23
CA LEU A 93 1.97 8.71 -7.02
C LEU A 93 1.33 8.42 -5.65
N ARG A 94 1.33 7.15 -5.21
CA ARG A 94 0.92 6.78 -3.86
C ARG A 94 1.84 7.36 -2.80
N MET A 95 3.16 7.29 -2.97
CA MET A 95 4.15 7.90 -2.06
C MET A 95 3.91 9.40 -1.92
N LEU A 96 3.77 10.12 -3.04
CA LEU A 96 3.48 11.56 -3.03
C LEU A 96 2.19 11.88 -2.23
N THR A 97 1.15 11.08 -2.41
CA THR A 97 -0.12 11.24 -1.69
C THR A 97 0.07 11.01 -0.19
N LEU A 98 0.81 9.97 0.21
CA LEU A 98 1.10 9.69 1.61
C LEU A 98 1.88 10.83 2.27
N TYR A 99 2.89 11.37 1.61
CA TYR A 99 3.65 12.52 2.14
C TYR A 99 2.83 13.80 2.18
N TYR A 100 1.94 14.05 1.21
CA TYR A 100 1.02 15.18 1.28
C TYR A 100 0.15 15.11 2.55
N TYR A 101 -0.53 13.99 2.78
CA TYR A 101 -1.36 13.82 3.97
C TYR A 101 -0.55 13.73 5.27
N GLY A 102 0.63 13.13 5.23
CA GLY A 102 1.58 13.13 6.34
C GLY A 102 1.96 14.54 6.76
N GLN A 103 2.38 15.36 5.79
CA GLN A 103 2.81 16.74 6.03
C GLN A 103 1.72 17.60 6.67
N ILE A 104 0.51 17.61 6.12
CA ILE A 104 -0.59 18.45 6.64
C ILE A 104 -1.14 17.97 7.99
N ASN A 105 -0.88 16.72 8.38
CA ASN A 105 -1.30 16.15 9.67
C ASN A 105 -0.16 16.00 10.67
N GLY A 106 1.09 16.36 10.33
CA GLY A 106 2.25 16.18 11.19
C GLY A 106 2.57 14.72 11.50
N LEU A 107 2.38 13.82 10.51
CA LEU A 107 2.55 12.38 10.65
C LEU A 107 3.73 11.87 9.80
N LEU A 108 4.37 10.80 10.28
CA LEU A 108 5.38 10.04 9.52
C LEU A 108 4.70 9.05 8.55
N VAL A 109 5.37 8.76 7.44
CA VAL A 109 4.95 7.76 6.47
C VAL A 109 5.50 6.39 6.88
N CYS A 110 4.58 5.44 7.15
CA CYS A 110 4.91 4.04 7.42
C CYS A 110 4.91 3.22 6.13
N GLY A 111 6.04 2.57 5.85
CA GLY A 111 6.20 1.60 4.77
C GLY A 111 5.73 0.19 5.18
N THR A 112 5.42 -0.61 4.18
CA THR A 112 4.88 -1.97 4.32
C THR A 112 5.81 -3.05 3.74
N GLY A 113 7.03 -2.68 3.34
CA GLY A 113 8.03 -3.59 2.81
C GLY A 113 8.54 -4.57 3.88
N ASN A 114 8.67 -5.83 3.51
CA ASN A 114 9.21 -6.87 4.38
C ASN A 114 10.65 -7.22 3.98
N LYS A 115 11.32 -8.01 4.81
CA LYS A 115 12.72 -8.38 4.64
C LYS A 115 13.03 -9.02 3.29
N VAL A 116 12.15 -9.87 2.79
CA VAL A 116 12.39 -10.61 1.55
C VAL A 116 12.25 -9.70 0.34
N GLU A 117 11.19 -8.90 0.32
CA GLU A 117 10.88 -8.01 -0.80
C GLU A 117 11.91 -6.90 -0.92
N ASP A 118 12.14 -6.12 0.14
CA ASP A 118 12.98 -4.94 0.09
C ASP A 118 14.48 -5.26 0.13
N PHE A 119 14.91 -6.11 1.09
CA PHE A 119 16.32 -6.36 1.35
C PHE A 119 16.83 -7.67 0.77
N GLY A 120 15.95 -8.65 0.50
CA GLY A 120 16.31 -9.93 -0.11
C GLY A 120 16.47 -9.80 -1.61
N ILE A 121 15.42 -9.44 -2.32
CA ILE A 121 15.38 -9.38 -3.79
C ILE A 121 15.41 -7.95 -4.34
N GLY A 122 15.23 -6.93 -3.50
CA GLY A 122 15.22 -5.54 -3.94
C GLY A 122 13.97 -5.18 -4.76
N PHE A 123 12.85 -5.80 -4.47
CA PHE A 123 11.59 -5.57 -5.17
C PHE A 123 10.83 -4.41 -4.55
N TYR A 124 11.24 -3.21 -4.85
CA TYR A 124 10.58 -1.95 -4.47
C TYR A 124 10.87 -0.85 -5.50
N THR A 125 10.01 0.14 -5.53
CA THR A 125 10.20 1.33 -6.36
C THR A 125 10.96 2.39 -5.57
N LYS A 126 12.14 2.79 -6.08
CA LYS A 126 12.89 3.93 -5.53
C LYS A 126 12.05 5.19 -5.58
N TYR A 127 11.90 5.86 -4.43
CA TYR A 127 11.01 7.01 -4.27
C TYR A 127 9.51 6.71 -4.53
N GLY A 128 9.11 5.45 -4.39
CA GLY A 128 7.75 5.00 -4.35
C GLY A 128 7.47 4.34 -2.99
N ASP A 129 7.13 3.05 -2.99
CA ASP A 129 6.96 2.25 -1.77
C ASP A 129 8.23 2.11 -0.92
N GLY A 130 9.43 2.26 -1.54
CA GLY A 130 10.69 2.38 -0.81
C GLY A 130 10.96 3.78 -0.22
N GLY A 131 10.14 4.77 -0.53
CA GLY A 131 10.25 6.16 -0.01
C GLY A 131 9.38 6.35 1.22
N VAL A 132 9.87 5.97 2.40
CA VAL A 132 9.13 5.97 3.67
C VAL A 132 10.01 6.44 4.82
N ASP A 133 9.39 6.87 5.93
CA ASP A 133 10.12 7.34 7.13
C ASP A 133 10.43 6.20 8.10
N VAL A 134 9.53 5.22 8.20
CA VAL A 134 9.68 4.03 9.06
C VAL A 134 9.19 2.78 8.36
N SER A 135 9.81 1.64 8.66
CA SER A 135 9.50 0.33 8.07
C SER A 135 9.34 -0.74 9.15
N PRO A 136 8.16 -0.86 9.78
CA PRO A 136 7.95 -1.68 10.98
C PRO A 136 8.20 -3.18 10.81
N ILE A 137 8.11 -3.70 9.58
CA ILE A 137 8.28 -5.14 9.27
C ILE A 137 9.50 -5.42 8.36
N ALA A 138 10.42 -4.45 8.23
CA ALA A 138 11.58 -4.56 7.34
C ALA A 138 12.54 -5.72 7.67
N ASP A 139 12.56 -6.18 8.90
CA ASP A 139 13.39 -7.31 9.37
C ASP A 139 12.62 -8.64 9.48
N LEU A 140 11.32 -8.66 9.12
CA LEU A 140 10.49 -9.85 9.19
C LEU A 140 10.40 -10.60 7.84
N TYR A 141 10.49 -11.92 7.91
CA TYR A 141 10.17 -12.77 6.77
C TYR A 141 8.66 -12.82 6.50
N LYS A 142 8.26 -13.11 5.27
CA LYS A 142 6.85 -13.21 4.88
C LYS A 142 6.05 -14.19 5.75
N THR A 143 6.67 -15.30 6.16
CA THR A 143 6.07 -16.29 7.07
C THR A 143 5.79 -15.71 8.46
N GLU A 144 6.66 -14.82 8.95
CA GLU A 144 6.50 -14.13 10.24
C GLU A 144 5.39 -13.07 10.14
N VAL A 145 5.29 -12.37 9.00
CA VAL A 145 4.18 -11.43 8.74
C VAL A 145 2.84 -12.18 8.77
N TYR A 146 2.74 -13.36 8.16
CA TYR A 146 1.52 -14.18 8.25
C TYR A 146 1.25 -14.69 9.68
N ALA A 147 2.29 -15.00 10.44
CA ALA A 147 2.13 -15.37 11.85
C ALA A 147 1.57 -14.21 12.68
N LEU A 148 2.09 -12.99 12.46
CA LEU A 148 1.56 -11.77 13.07
C LEU A 148 0.12 -11.48 12.66
N ALA A 149 -0.23 -11.63 11.37
CA ALA A 149 -1.59 -11.44 10.90
C ALA A 149 -2.60 -12.32 11.63
N ARG A 150 -2.21 -13.57 11.92
CA ARG A 150 -3.01 -14.49 12.74
C ARG A 150 -3.08 -14.06 14.21
N ALA A 151 -1.95 -13.70 14.80
CA ALA A 151 -1.86 -13.29 16.20
C ALA A 151 -2.62 -11.99 16.50
N LEU A 152 -2.67 -11.08 15.53
CA LEU A 152 -3.40 -9.80 15.60
C LEU A 152 -4.89 -9.95 15.28
N ASP A 153 -5.31 -11.16 14.89
CA ASP A 153 -6.68 -11.47 14.49
C ASP A 153 -7.22 -10.56 13.37
N LEU A 154 -6.42 -10.42 12.31
CA LEU A 154 -6.83 -9.66 11.13
C LEU A 154 -8.03 -10.34 10.43
N PRO A 155 -8.84 -9.57 9.66
CA PRO A 155 -9.92 -10.14 8.85
C PRO A 155 -9.44 -11.30 7.96
N GLU A 156 -10.29 -12.32 7.78
CA GLU A 156 -9.96 -13.49 6.96
C GLU A 156 -9.65 -13.10 5.50
N SER A 157 -10.34 -12.09 4.99
CA SER A 157 -10.09 -11.52 3.66
C SER A 157 -8.65 -11.03 3.47
N ILE A 158 -8.04 -10.49 4.52
CA ILE A 158 -6.62 -10.05 4.54
C ILE A 158 -5.67 -11.24 4.71
N LYS A 159 -5.95 -12.14 5.67
CA LYS A 159 -5.09 -13.32 5.95
C LYS A 159 -5.00 -14.27 4.75
N ASN A 160 -6.06 -14.37 3.96
CA ASN A 160 -6.16 -15.26 2.80
C ASN A 160 -5.96 -14.52 1.46
N ALA A 161 -5.61 -13.23 1.47
CA ALA A 161 -5.35 -12.48 0.26
C ALA A 161 -4.19 -13.11 -0.54
N ILE A 162 -4.41 -13.33 -1.83
CA ILE A 162 -3.35 -13.77 -2.73
C ILE A 162 -2.32 -12.65 -2.83
N PRO A 163 -1.02 -12.93 -2.63
CA PRO A 163 0.03 -11.92 -2.77
C PRO A 163 0.01 -11.32 -4.19
N THR A 164 -0.07 -10.00 -4.26
CA THR A 164 0.03 -9.22 -5.49
C THR A 164 0.60 -7.86 -5.17
N ASP A 165 1.38 -7.31 -6.08
CA ASP A 165 1.92 -5.95 -5.96
C ASP A 165 0.90 -4.86 -6.33
N GLY A 166 -0.20 -5.24 -7.01
CA GLY A 166 -1.25 -4.30 -7.42
C GLY A 166 -0.77 -3.20 -8.38
N LEU A 167 0.35 -3.45 -9.08
CA LEU A 167 0.99 -2.48 -9.97
C LEU A 167 0.73 -2.77 -11.45
N TRP A 168 0.17 -3.94 -11.78
CA TRP A 168 -0.08 -4.38 -13.15
C TRP A 168 -1.57 -4.34 -13.48
N ASP A 169 -1.90 -4.00 -14.73
CA ASP A 169 -3.26 -4.11 -15.23
C ASP A 169 -3.58 -5.60 -15.43
N VAL A 170 -4.69 -6.05 -14.84
CA VAL A 170 -5.04 -7.49 -14.81
C VAL A 170 -5.84 -7.92 -16.02
N ASP A 171 -6.36 -7.00 -16.79
CA ASP A 171 -7.25 -7.24 -17.95
C ASP A 171 -6.54 -7.18 -19.30
N ARG A 172 -5.22 -7.52 -19.33
CA ARG A 172 -4.50 -7.63 -20.61
C ARG A 172 -3.64 -8.89 -20.68
#